data_696f7d97f37ff2af9fce62a6fb76a051
#
_entry.id   696f7d97f37ff2af9fce62a6fb76a051
#
_cell.length_a   1.000
_cell.length_b   1.000
_cell.length_c   1.000
_cell.angle_alpha   90.00
_cell.angle_beta   90.00
_cell.angle_gamma   90.00
#
_symmetry.space_group_name_H-M   'P 1'
#
loop_
_entity.id
_entity.type
_entity.pdbx_description
1 polymer ?
#
loop_
_entity_poly.entity_id
_entity_poly.type
_entity_poly.pdbx_seq_one_letter_code
_entity_poly.pdbx_strand_id
1 'polypeptide(L)'
;PISIKSAIENFSNISKNGKKKYFFFGDMMELGKKSHIYHKKVTKFINNSDIDKTFVYGKRSSAAFKFIKKNKRGEILDNIHRFNPKISKIIKNGDLLMIKGSHATKLHKISENYLRGNNHAL
;
A
#
# COMPACT_ATOMS: atom_id res chain seq x y z
N PRO A 1 -1.02 -18.17 6.96
CA PRO A 1 -0.67 -16.82 6.58
C PRO A 1 -1.04 -15.82 7.66
N ILE A 2 -0.23 -14.82 7.81
CA ILE A 2 -0.47 -13.73 8.76
C ILE A 2 -1.68 -12.95 8.27
N SER A 3 -2.65 -12.67 9.16
CA SER A 3 -3.80 -11.82 8.81
C SER A 3 -3.32 -10.42 8.45
N ILE A 4 -4.09 -9.71 7.63
CA ILE A 4 -3.73 -8.36 7.24
C ILE A 4 -3.70 -7.42 8.45
N LYS A 5 -4.58 -7.65 9.43
CA LYS A 5 -4.56 -6.90 10.69
C LYS A 5 -3.23 -7.03 11.40
N SER A 6 -2.76 -8.27 11.59
CA SER A 6 -1.46 -8.54 12.22
C SER A 6 -0.31 -7.97 11.41
N ALA A 7 -0.38 -8.06 10.09
CA ALA A 7 0.65 -7.49 9.22
C ALA A 7 0.76 -5.97 9.40
N ILE A 8 -0.37 -5.28 9.45
CA ILE A 8 -0.40 -3.83 9.65
C ILE A 8 0.10 -3.47 11.05
N GLU A 9 -0.30 -4.22 12.08
CA GLU A 9 0.17 -4.02 13.45
C GLU A 9 1.68 -4.20 13.55
N ASN A 10 2.21 -5.27 12.97
CA ASN A 10 3.65 -5.54 12.96
C ASN A 10 4.41 -4.42 12.22
N PHE A 11 3.88 -3.97 11.10
CA PHE A 11 4.47 -2.88 10.33
C PHE A 11 4.48 -1.59 11.15
N SER A 12 3.39 -1.30 11.88
CA SER A 12 3.30 -0.14 12.76
C SER A 12 4.34 -0.17 13.88
N ASN A 13 4.71 -1.36 14.34
CA ASN A 13 5.68 -1.51 15.43
C ASN A 13 7.14 -1.30 14.99
N ILE A 14 7.41 -1.25 13.71
CA ILE A 14 8.74 -0.95 13.20
C ILE A 14 9.01 0.55 13.39
N SER A 15 10.16 0.90 13.94
CA SER A 15 10.55 2.31 14.11
C SER A 15 10.74 2.98 12.75
N LYS A 16 10.21 4.18 12.61
CA LYS A 16 10.38 4.96 11.38
C LYS A 16 11.80 5.53 11.21
N ASN A 17 12.49 5.81 12.29
CA ASN A 17 13.82 6.42 12.26
C ASN A 17 13.90 7.66 11.34
N GLY A 18 12.86 8.49 11.37
CA GLY A 18 12.77 9.67 10.52
C GLY A 18 12.29 9.41 9.09
N LYS A 19 11.97 8.16 8.76
CA LYS A 19 11.50 7.76 7.44
C LYS A 19 9.98 7.65 7.41
N LYS A 20 9.42 7.44 6.22
CA LYS A 20 7.98 7.29 6.01
C LYS A 20 7.61 5.83 5.80
N LYS A 21 6.37 5.50 6.12
CA LYS A 21 5.79 4.17 5.88
C LYS A 21 4.70 4.27 4.82
N TYR A 22 4.82 3.44 3.80
CA TYR A 22 3.88 3.35 2.69
C TYR A 22 3.29 1.96 2.60
N PHE A 23 1.99 1.90 2.37
CA PHE A 23 1.27 0.64 2.20
C PHE A 23 0.65 0.58 0.80
N PHE A 24 0.96 -0.48 0.07
CA PHE A 24 0.38 -0.77 -1.24
C PHE A 24 -0.64 -1.89 -1.05
N PHE A 25 -1.91 -1.55 -1.20
CA PHE A 25 -3.01 -2.44 -0.92
C PHE A 25 -3.76 -2.78 -2.21
N GLY A 26 -3.65 -4.04 -2.64
CA GLY A 26 -4.38 -4.57 -3.79
C GLY A 26 -5.60 -5.38 -3.36
N ASP A 27 -6.48 -5.66 -4.31
CA ASP A 27 -7.67 -6.45 -4.07
C ASP A 27 -7.33 -7.85 -3.56
N MET A 28 -8.09 -8.29 -2.57
CA MET A 28 -8.09 -9.68 -2.12
C MET A 28 -9.20 -10.40 -2.89
N MET A 29 -8.82 -11.24 -3.84
CA MET A 29 -9.72 -11.77 -4.86
C MET A 29 -10.64 -12.90 -4.38
N GLU A 30 -10.28 -13.65 -3.37
CA GLU A 30 -10.95 -14.90 -3.02
C GLU A 30 -11.96 -14.78 -1.87
N LEU A 31 -12.49 -13.58 -1.63
CA LEU A 31 -13.34 -13.31 -0.46
C LEU A 31 -14.84 -13.36 -0.75
N GLY A 32 -15.23 -13.53 -2.02
CA GLY A 32 -16.65 -13.64 -2.40
C GLY A 32 -17.47 -12.43 -1.98
N LYS A 33 -18.67 -12.70 -1.47
CA LYS A 33 -19.64 -11.65 -1.08
C LYS A 33 -19.18 -10.77 0.10
N LYS A 34 -18.25 -11.24 0.90
CA LYS A 34 -17.72 -10.50 2.06
C LYS A 34 -16.60 -9.53 1.71
N SER A 35 -16.27 -9.45 0.43
CA SER A 35 -15.14 -8.66 -0.05
C SER A 35 -15.23 -7.18 0.32
N HIS A 36 -16.38 -6.55 0.17
CA HIS A 36 -16.58 -5.15 0.56
C HIS A 36 -16.31 -4.91 2.03
N ILE A 37 -16.88 -5.78 2.88
CA ILE A 37 -16.76 -5.65 4.35
C ILE A 37 -15.29 -5.79 4.73
N TYR A 38 -14.60 -6.74 4.13
CA TYR A 38 -13.20 -6.99 4.39
C TYR A 38 -12.33 -5.78 4.01
N HIS A 39 -12.48 -5.28 2.79
CA HIS A 39 -11.67 -4.13 2.33
C HIS A 39 -11.95 -2.88 3.17
N LYS A 40 -13.21 -2.66 3.56
CA LYS A 40 -13.55 -1.57 4.47
C LYS A 40 -12.92 -1.75 5.86
N LYS A 41 -12.90 -2.97 6.39
CA LYS A 41 -12.23 -3.27 7.67
C LYS A 41 -10.75 -2.96 7.63
N VAL A 42 -10.09 -3.28 6.52
CA VAL A 42 -8.67 -2.99 6.36
C VAL A 42 -8.38 -1.50 6.51
N THR A 43 -9.27 -0.64 6.02
CA THR A 43 -9.09 0.81 6.17
C THR A 43 -9.09 1.25 7.63
N LYS A 44 -9.84 0.59 8.50
CA LYS A 44 -9.79 0.88 9.93
C LYS A 44 -8.43 0.55 10.53
N PHE A 45 -7.84 -0.57 10.12
CA PHE A 45 -6.50 -0.94 10.58
C PHE A 45 -5.46 0.07 10.10
N ILE A 46 -5.58 0.51 8.85
CA ILE A 46 -4.70 1.56 8.29
C ILE A 46 -4.85 2.85 9.10
N ASN A 47 -6.08 3.27 9.36
CA ASN A 47 -6.35 4.51 10.08
C ASN A 47 -5.80 4.50 11.51
N ASN A 48 -5.73 3.33 12.12
CA ASN A 48 -5.21 3.14 13.48
C ASN A 48 -3.70 2.86 13.52
N SER A 49 -3.05 2.82 12.35
CA SER A 49 -1.62 2.55 12.23
C SER A 49 -0.82 3.83 12.09
N ASP A 50 0.49 3.71 12.05
CA ASP A 50 1.40 4.81 11.75
C ASP A 50 1.80 4.87 10.26
N ILE A 51 1.06 4.18 9.39
CA ILE A 51 1.23 4.28 7.95
C ILE A 51 1.03 5.73 7.52
N ASP A 52 1.97 6.28 6.76
CA ASP A 52 1.88 7.67 6.30
C ASP A 52 0.98 7.80 5.08
N LYS A 53 1.12 6.91 4.08
CA LYS A 53 0.28 6.94 2.87
C LYS A 53 -0.01 5.53 2.39
N THR A 54 -1.25 5.35 1.89
CA THR A 54 -1.70 4.09 1.30
C THR A 54 -2.04 4.30 -0.17
N PHE A 55 -1.48 3.44 -1.01
CA PHE A 55 -1.78 3.37 -2.44
C PHE A 55 -2.61 2.12 -2.67
N VAL A 56 -3.68 2.23 -3.44
CA VAL A 56 -4.59 1.11 -3.68
C VAL A 56 -4.62 0.73 -5.15
N TYR A 57 -4.81 -0.55 -5.42
CA TYR A 57 -4.95 -1.09 -6.76
C TYR A 57 -6.08 -2.10 -6.82
N GLY A 58 -7.00 -1.91 -7.74
CA GLY A 58 -8.13 -2.79 -7.95
C GLY A 58 -9.46 -2.16 -7.57
N LYS A 59 -10.54 -2.74 -8.06
CA LYS A 59 -11.89 -2.19 -7.91
C LYS A 59 -12.33 -2.09 -6.46
N ARG A 60 -12.06 -3.13 -5.67
CA ARG A 60 -12.51 -3.21 -4.28
C ARG A 60 -11.70 -2.31 -3.36
N SER A 61 -10.39 -2.35 -3.52
CA SER A 61 -9.49 -1.48 -2.76
C SER A 61 -9.74 -0.01 -3.09
N SER A 62 -9.99 0.29 -4.37
CA SER A 62 -10.32 1.66 -4.80
C SER A 62 -11.64 2.14 -4.20
N ALA A 63 -12.65 1.26 -4.12
CA ALA A 63 -13.92 1.59 -3.49
C ALA A 63 -13.77 1.86 -1.99
N ALA A 64 -12.83 1.19 -1.32
CA ALA A 64 -12.58 1.38 0.11
C ALA A 64 -11.71 2.62 0.40
N PHE A 65 -11.06 3.17 -0.60
CA PHE A 65 -10.10 4.27 -0.44
C PHE A 65 -10.69 5.48 0.29
N LYS A 66 -11.96 5.78 0.04
CA LYS A 66 -12.67 6.90 0.69
C LYS A 66 -12.79 6.77 2.21
N PHE A 67 -12.64 5.54 2.76
CA PHE A 67 -12.70 5.30 4.20
C PHE A 67 -11.34 5.47 4.89
N ILE A 68 -10.28 5.63 4.13
CA ILE A 68 -8.96 5.96 4.67
C ILE A 68 -8.95 7.44 5.03
N LYS A 69 -8.36 7.78 6.18
CA LYS A 69 -8.20 9.18 6.59
C LYS A 69 -7.47 9.97 5.51
N LYS A 70 -7.91 11.19 5.25
CA LYS A 70 -7.35 12.04 4.17
C LYS A 70 -5.83 12.16 4.24
N ASN A 71 -5.28 12.34 5.44
CA ASN A 71 -3.84 12.48 5.61
C ASN A 71 -3.06 11.18 5.39
N LYS A 72 -3.75 10.04 5.30
CA LYS A 72 -3.16 8.73 5.04
C LYS A 72 -3.42 8.23 3.63
N ARG A 73 -4.14 9.00 2.80
CA ARG A 73 -4.39 8.63 1.41
C ARG A 73 -3.20 8.99 0.54
N GLY A 74 -2.69 8.00 -0.18
CA GLY A 74 -1.79 8.21 -1.29
C GLY A 74 -2.61 8.40 -2.57
N GLU A 75 -2.58 7.42 -3.46
CA GLU A 75 -3.31 7.48 -4.73
C GLU A 75 -3.95 6.14 -5.06
N ILE A 76 -4.97 6.21 -5.92
CA ILE A 76 -5.54 5.03 -6.59
C ILE A 76 -4.69 4.76 -7.83
N LEU A 77 -4.16 3.54 -7.95
CA LEU A 77 -3.34 3.14 -9.07
C LEU A 77 -4.23 2.58 -10.18
N ASP A 78 -4.29 3.28 -11.31
CA ASP A 78 -5.13 2.89 -12.44
C ASP A 78 -4.52 1.76 -13.26
N ASN A 79 -3.20 1.78 -13.38
CA ASN A 79 -2.48 0.82 -14.18
C ASN A 79 -1.19 0.40 -13.48
N ILE A 80 -1.16 -0.87 -13.11
CA ILE A 80 -0.03 -1.46 -12.40
C ILE A 80 1.26 -1.48 -13.25
N HIS A 81 1.14 -1.40 -14.57
CA HIS A 81 2.27 -1.41 -15.48
C HIS A 81 2.83 -0.01 -15.73
N ARG A 82 2.10 1.03 -15.35
CA ARG A 82 2.57 2.41 -15.47
C ARG A 82 3.04 2.89 -14.12
N PHE A 83 4.29 3.19 -14.07
CA PHE A 83 4.84 3.84 -12.90
C PHE A 83 4.30 5.26 -12.80
N ASN A 84 3.67 5.60 -11.68
CA ASN A 84 3.21 6.96 -11.48
C ASN A 84 4.40 7.85 -11.06
N PRO A 85 4.81 8.84 -11.88
CA PRO A 85 5.93 9.70 -11.52
C PRO A 85 5.74 10.44 -10.20
N LYS A 86 4.50 10.69 -9.78
CA LYS A 86 4.23 11.32 -8.47
C LYS A 86 4.67 10.42 -7.32
N ILE A 87 4.42 9.11 -7.44
CA ILE A 87 4.84 8.15 -6.40
C ILE A 87 6.35 8.14 -6.29
N SER A 88 7.04 8.19 -7.43
CA SER A 88 8.50 8.19 -7.45
C SER A 88 9.11 9.40 -6.75
N LYS A 89 8.41 10.52 -6.75
CA LYS A 89 8.85 11.72 -6.03
C LYS A 89 8.55 11.67 -4.54
N ILE A 90 7.55 10.88 -4.14
CA ILE A 90 7.11 10.77 -2.75
C ILE A 90 8.00 9.81 -1.97
N ILE A 91 8.24 8.60 -2.53
CA ILE A 91 8.98 7.53 -1.85
C ILE A 91 10.48 7.77 -2.00
N LYS A 92 11.19 7.78 -0.88
CA LYS A 92 12.63 8.07 -0.82
C LYS A 92 13.40 6.89 -0.25
N ASN A 93 14.71 6.91 -0.45
CA ASN A 93 15.59 5.87 0.09
C ASN A 93 15.43 5.76 1.62
N GLY A 94 15.31 4.54 2.08
CA GLY A 94 15.13 4.24 3.50
C GLY A 94 13.69 4.22 3.95
N ASP A 95 12.74 4.66 3.13
CA ASP A 95 11.32 4.56 3.46
C ASP A 95 10.90 3.08 3.51
N LEU A 96 9.90 2.81 4.35
CA LEU A 96 9.40 1.46 4.58
C LEU A 96 8.17 1.21 3.72
N LEU A 97 8.15 0.06 3.05
CA LEU A 97 7.05 -0.34 2.17
C LEU A 97 6.47 -1.66 2.64
N MET A 98 5.14 -1.76 2.65
CA MET A 98 4.43 -3.02 2.82
C MET A 98 3.47 -3.20 1.65
N ILE A 99 3.40 -4.40 1.10
CA ILE A 99 2.55 -4.72 -0.05
C ILE A 99 1.70 -5.92 0.28
N LYS A 100 0.38 -5.79 0.16
CA LYS A 100 -0.59 -6.87 0.38
C LYS A 100 -1.67 -6.84 -0.70
N GLY A 101 -2.15 -8.03 -1.07
CA GLY A 101 -3.21 -8.20 -2.05
C GLY A 101 -2.92 -9.35 -3.00
N SER A 102 -3.92 -9.78 -3.76
CA SER A 102 -3.80 -10.88 -4.71
C SER A 102 -2.86 -10.57 -5.87
N HIS A 103 -2.62 -9.29 -6.14
CA HIS A 103 -1.67 -8.83 -7.16
C HIS A 103 -0.37 -8.30 -6.56
N ALA A 104 -0.03 -8.73 -5.35
CA ALA A 104 1.15 -8.26 -4.63
C ALA A 104 2.45 -8.44 -5.44
N THR A 105 2.58 -9.55 -6.18
CA THR A 105 3.77 -9.79 -7.02
C THR A 105 3.96 -8.69 -8.07
N LYS A 106 2.87 -8.24 -8.71
CA LYS A 106 2.94 -7.16 -9.71
C LYS A 106 3.29 -5.84 -9.05
N LEU A 107 2.74 -5.57 -7.87
CA LEU A 107 3.06 -4.37 -7.11
C LEU A 107 4.51 -4.37 -6.65
N HIS A 108 5.03 -5.53 -6.26
CA HIS A 108 6.45 -5.69 -5.93
C HIS A 108 7.35 -5.37 -7.12
N LYS A 109 7.00 -5.83 -8.31
CA LYS A 109 7.79 -5.55 -9.52
C LYS A 109 7.85 -4.05 -9.81
N ILE A 110 6.74 -3.34 -9.62
CA ILE A 110 6.71 -1.89 -9.81
C ILE A 110 7.63 -1.21 -8.80
N SER A 111 7.52 -1.56 -7.53
CA SER A 111 8.36 -0.97 -6.48
C SER A 111 9.83 -1.29 -6.68
N GLU A 112 10.17 -2.52 -7.07
CA GLU A 112 11.55 -2.91 -7.37
C GLU A 112 12.11 -2.14 -8.55
N ASN A 113 11.36 -2.04 -9.65
CA ASN A 113 11.79 -1.29 -10.82
C ASN A 113 12.02 0.17 -10.47
N TYR A 114 11.18 0.73 -9.63
CA TYR A 114 11.33 2.08 -9.15
C TYR A 114 12.62 2.25 -8.33
N LEU A 115 12.84 1.37 -7.37
CA LEU A 115 14.04 1.42 -6.53
C LEU A 115 15.32 1.22 -7.36
N ARG A 116 15.28 0.30 -8.34
CA ARG A 116 16.39 0.09 -9.27
C ARG A 116 16.64 1.31 -10.14
N GLY A 117 15.57 1.94 -10.65
CA GLY A 117 15.66 3.17 -11.42
C GLY A 117 16.36 4.27 -10.63
N ASN A 118 16.00 4.44 -9.35
CA ASN A 118 16.67 5.39 -8.47
C ASN A 118 18.13 5.02 -8.22
N ASN A 119 18.41 3.72 -8.04
CA ASN A 119 19.78 3.25 -7.84
C ASN A 119 20.63 3.43 -9.09
N HIS A 120 20.04 3.27 -10.27
CA HIS A 120 20.75 3.51 -11.53
C HIS A 120 21.08 4.98 -11.77
N ALA A 121 20.32 5.87 -11.16
CA ALA A 121 20.58 7.29 -11.21
C ALA A 121 21.79 7.70 -10.36
N LEU A 122 22.26 6.78 -9.56
CA LEU A 122 23.47 6.98 -8.76
C LEU A 122 24.70 6.55 -9.54
#